data_1a82a5e45a96bf957711f3710e42d0e3
#
_entry.id   1a82a5e45a96bf957711f3710e42d0e3
#
_cell.length_a   1.000
_cell.length_b   1.000
_cell.length_c   1.000
_cell.angle_alpha   90.00
_cell.angle_beta   90.00
_cell.angle_gamma   90.00
#
_symmetry.space_group_name_H-M   'P 1'
#
loop_
_entity.id
_entity.type
_entity.pdbx_description
1 polymer ?
#
loop_
_entity_poly.entity_id
_entity_poly.type
_entity_poly.pdbx_seq_one_letter_code
_entity_poly.pdbx_strand_id
1 'polypeptide(L)'
;MTHAPEILLEHHLKRLKLPTFLREYQKVARQCAAEGLDHVQFLTRLVELELIDRERRMVERRIKMQVLELARCDWIERRENVIALGPSGTGKTHVALGLGLAACQKGMTVSFTTAAALVNELMEARDERRLLRVQKQMANAKLLIIDELGFVPLSKTGAE
;
A
#
# COMPACT_ATOMS: atom_id res chain seq x y z
N MET A 1 -13.22 27.26 -29.57
CA MET A 1 -13.94 26.45 -30.58
C MET A 1 -13.26 25.11 -30.63
N THR A 2 -13.87 24.05 -30.07
CA THR A 2 -13.36 22.69 -30.15
C THR A 2 -13.53 22.20 -31.57
N HIS A 3 -12.43 21.91 -32.26
CA HIS A 3 -12.48 21.41 -33.62
C HIS A 3 -13.08 19.99 -33.66
N ALA A 4 -13.97 19.72 -34.61
CA ALA A 4 -14.59 18.42 -34.80
C ALA A 4 -13.60 17.22 -34.76
N PRO A 5 -12.35 17.34 -35.27
CA PRO A 5 -11.34 16.29 -35.15
C PRO A 5 -10.91 15.96 -33.73
N GLU A 6 -10.86 16.95 -32.83
CA GLU A 6 -10.48 16.73 -31.41
C GLU A 6 -11.55 15.94 -30.67
N ILE A 7 -12.83 16.29 -30.88
CA ILE A 7 -13.96 15.57 -30.29
C ILE A 7 -13.97 14.11 -30.72
N LEU A 8 -13.70 13.86 -32.01
CA LEU A 8 -13.62 12.51 -32.56
C LEU A 8 -12.43 11.73 -31.97
N LEU A 9 -11.26 12.35 -31.85
CA LEU A 9 -10.08 11.77 -31.24
C LEU A 9 -10.36 11.39 -29.79
N GLU A 10 -10.92 12.28 -28.98
CA GLU A 10 -11.27 11.98 -27.60
C GLU A 10 -12.26 10.82 -27.48
N HIS A 11 -13.26 10.77 -28.35
CA HIS A 11 -14.20 9.65 -28.41
C HIS A 11 -13.48 8.33 -28.68
N HIS A 12 -12.58 8.29 -29.65
CA HIS A 12 -11.82 7.08 -29.98
C HIS A 12 -10.85 6.68 -28.87
N LEU A 13 -10.15 7.62 -28.25
CA LEU A 13 -9.26 7.34 -27.10
C LEU A 13 -10.02 6.74 -25.92
N LYS A 14 -11.26 7.21 -25.66
CA LYS A 14 -12.14 6.61 -24.64
C LYS A 14 -12.53 5.17 -25.00
N ARG A 15 -12.91 4.91 -26.24
CA ARG A 15 -13.26 3.56 -26.73
C ARG A 15 -12.07 2.61 -26.68
N LEU A 16 -10.88 3.08 -27.02
CA LEU A 16 -9.63 2.30 -26.96
C LEU A 16 -9.11 2.12 -25.52
N LYS A 17 -9.76 2.74 -24.54
CA LYS A 17 -9.35 2.71 -23.12
C LYS A 17 -7.90 3.20 -22.90
N LEU A 18 -7.58 4.34 -23.52
CA LEU A 18 -6.29 5.03 -23.42
C LEU A 18 -6.44 6.34 -22.61
N PRO A 19 -6.68 6.27 -21.29
CA PRO A 19 -6.98 7.44 -20.49
C PRO A 19 -5.78 8.39 -20.32
N THR A 20 -4.56 7.88 -20.38
CA THR A 20 -3.35 8.71 -20.29
C THR A 20 -3.15 9.51 -21.58
N PHE A 21 -3.37 8.90 -22.73
CA PHE A 21 -3.42 9.63 -24.00
C PHE A 21 -4.43 10.77 -23.94
N LEU A 22 -5.66 10.47 -23.49
CA LEU A 22 -6.73 11.46 -23.39
C LEU A 22 -6.35 12.65 -22.49
N ARG A 23 -5.62 12.40 -21.41
CA ARG A 23 -5.20 13.44 -20.45
C ARG A 23 -3.99 14.23 -20.91
N GLU A 24 -3.02 13.57 -21.56
CA GLU A 24 -1.69 14.12 -21.78
C GLU A 24 -1.41 14.57 -23.22
N TYR A 25 -2.21 14.15 -24.21
CA TYR A 25 -1.85 14.34 -25.64
C TYR A 25 -1.61 15.80 -26.03
N GLN A 26 -2.42 16.74 -25.54
CA GLN A 26 -2.25 18.15 -25.85
C GLN A 26 -0.99 18.75 -25.18
N LYS A 27 -0.66 18.30 -23.98
CA LYS A 27 0.52 18.76 -23.26
C LYS A 27 1.79 18.27 -23.95
N VAL A 28 1.83 16.97 -24.25
CA VAL A 28 2.98 16.34 -24.92
C VAL A 28 3.15 16.91 -26.33
N ALA A 29 2.06 17.19 -27.07
CA ALA A 29 2.14 17.82 -28.39
C ALA A 29 2.81 19.20 -28.32
N ARG A 30 2.43 20.03 -27.34
CA ARG A 30 3.05 21.36 -27.15
C ARG A 30 4.54 21.25 -26.78
N GLN A 31 4.90 20.29 -25.94
CA GLN A 31 6.30 20.06 -25.56
C GLN A 31 7.12 19.59 -26.76
N CYS A 32 6.64 18.61 -27.52
CA CYS A 32 7.33 18.12 -28.70
C CYS A 32 7.50 19.19 -29.78
N ALA A 33 6.49 20.04 -29.99
CA ALA A 33 6.58 21.17 -30.90
C ALA A 33 7.64 22.22 -30.46
N ALA A 34 7.74 22.48 -29.15
CA ALA A 34 8.77 23.39 -28.63
C ALA A 34 10.18 22.81 -28.73
N GLU A 35 10.33 21.49 -28.64
CA GLU A 35 11.61 20.77 -28.73
C GLU A 35 11.98 20.40 -30.18
N GLY A 36 11.13 20.69 -31.17
CA GLY A 36 11.35 20.34 -32.59
C GLY A 36 11.31 18.84 -32.86
N LEU A 37 10.61 18.07 -32.03
CA LEU A 37 10.49 16.61 -32.17
C LEU A 37 9.46 16.25 -33.26
N ASP A 38 9.72 15.14 -33.93
CA ASP A 38 8.82 14.62 -34.95
C ASP A 38 7.61 13.89 -34.36
N HIS A 39 6.67 13.55 -35.23
CA HIS A 39 5.44 12.86 -34.84
C HIS A 39 5.64 11.44 -34.32
N VAL A 40 6.74 10.76 -34.70
CA VAL A 40 7.07 9.44 -34.16
C VAL A 40 7.51 9.54 -32.72
N GLN A 41 8.37 10.52 -32.42
CA GLN A 41 8.84 10.82 -31.07
C GLN A 41 7.68 11.27 -30.16
N PHE A 42 6.75 12.07 -30.68
CA PHE A 42 5.51 12.44 -29.98
C PHE A 42 4.67 11.21 -29.61
N LEU A 43 4.43 10.31 -30.56
CA LEU A 43 3.68 9.08 -30.31
C LEU A 43 4.41 8.17 -29.33
N THR A 44 5.72 8.03 -29.45
CA THR A 44 6.55 7.22 -28.54
C THR A 44 6.40 7.70 -27.11
N ARG A 45 6.53 9.00 -26.84
CA ARG A 45 6.34 9.58 -25.51
C ARG A 45 4.94 9.29 -24.93
N LEU A 46 3.90 9.42 -25.74
CA LEU A 46 2.54 9.13 -25.29
C LEU A 46 2.34 7.64 -24.96
N VAL A 47 2.90 6.73 -25.78
CA VAL A 47 2.83 5.30 -25.53
C VAL A 47 3.57 4.93 -24.24
N GLU A 48 4.75 5.46 -24.02
CA GLU A 48 5.53 5.24 -22.80
C GLU A 48 4.76 5.70 -21.54
N LEU A 49 4.16 6.89 -21.58
CA LEU A 49 3.33 7.39 -20.48
C LEU A 49 2.13 6.47 -20.20
N GLU A 50 1.44 5.99 -21.25
CA GLU A 50 0.31 5.05 -21.09
C GLU A 50 0.77 3.71 -20.50
N LEU A 51 1.93 3.18 -20.92
CA LEU A 51 2.46 1.92 -20.40
C LEU A 51 2.77 2.04 -18.90
N ILE A 52 3.48 3.09 -18.50
CA ILE A 52 3.80 3.36 -17.08
C ILE A 52 2.52 3.48 -16.24
N ASP A 53 1.55 4.28 -16.70
CA ASP A 53 0.29 4.48 -15.98
C ASP A 53 -0.56 3.19 -15.94
N ARG A 54 -0.50 2.37 -16.98
CA ARG A 54 -1.21 1.08 -17.03
C ARG A 54 -0.65 0.09 -16.03
N GLU A 55 0.67 -0.01 -15.93
CA GLU A 55 1.34 -0.84 -14.92
C GLU A 55 0.99 -0.37 -13.52
N ARG A 56 1.07 0.95 -13.26
CA ARG A 56 0.70 1.52 -11.96
C ARG A 56 -0.74 1.17 -11.59
N ARG A 57 -1.71 1.40 -12.47
CA ARG A 57 -3.12 1.06 -12.23
C ARG A 57 -3.34 -0.44 -12.00
N MET A 58 -2.56 -1.31 -12.66
CA MET A 58 -2.63 -2.76 -12.45
C MET A 58 -2.14 -3.13 -11.05
N VAL A 59 -1.02 -2.57 -10.61
CA VAL A 59 -0.47 -2.79 -9.27
C VAL A 59 -1.43 -2.27 -8.19
N GLU A 60 -1.96 -1.05 -8.35
CA GLU A 60 -2.95 -0.46 -7.43
C GLU A 60 -4.21 -1.34 -7.28
N ARG A 61 -4.72 -1.90 -8.40
CA ARG A 61 -5.86 -2.82 -8.34
C ARG A 61 -5.54 -4.11 -7.59
N ARG A 62 -4.35 -4.68 -7.80
CA ARG A 62 -3.93 -5.89 -7.08
C ARG A 62 -3.82 -5.63 -5.59
N ILE A 63 -3.17 -4.53 -5.19
CA ILE A 63 -3.06 -4.13 -3.78
C ILE A 63 -4.45 -3.96 -3.17
N LYS A 64 -5.35 -3.23 -3.86
CA LYS A 64 -6.72 -3.02 -3.39
C LYS A 64 -7.47 -4.34 -3.19
N MET A 65 -7.37 -5.28 -4.11
CA MET A 65 -8.01 -6.59 -3.99
C MET A 65 -7.46 -7.38 -2.80
N GLN A 66 -6.14 -7.41 -2.62
CA GLN A 66 -5.51 -8.09 -1.48
C GLN A 66 -5.91 -7.47 -0.14
N VAL A 67 -5.93 -6.13 -0.04
CA VAL A 67 -6.36 -5.45 1.19
C VAL A 67 -7.83 -5.74 1.50
N LEU A 68 -8.72 -5.76 0.51
CA LEU A 68 -10.13 -6.12 0.70
C LEU A 68 -10.31 -7.58 1.12
N GLU A 69 -9.49 -8.49 0.62
CA GLU A 69 -9.49 -9.88 1.06
C GLU A 69 -9.05 -10.00 2.53
N LEU A 70 -7.94 -9.33 2.90
CA LEU A 70 -7.47 -9.29 4.29
C LEU A 70 -8.49 -8.66 5.24
N ALA A 71 -9.27 -7.67 4.78
CA ALA A 71 -10.34 -7.05 5.58
C ALA A 71 -11.50 -8.00 5.93
N ARG A 72 -11.57 -9.18 5.28
CA ARG A 72 -12.47 -10.25 5.70
C ARG A 72 -12.07 -10.89 7.03
N CYS A 73 -10.83 -10.72 7.46
CA CYS A 73 -10.27 -11.23 8.72
C CYS A 73 -10.25 -12.76 8.87
N ASP A 74 -10.54 -13.53 7.83
CA ASP A 74 -10.56 -14.99 7.87
C ASP A 74 -9.18 -15.57 8.22
N TRP A 75 -8.11 -14.86 7.83
CA TRP A 75 -6.72 -15.20 8.17
C TRP A 75 -6.44 -15.14 9.68
N ILE A 76 -7.14 -14.29 10.45
CA ILE A 76 -7.01 -14.21 11.91
C ILE A 76 -7.54 -15.50 12.54
N GLU A 77 -8.69 -16.00 12.07
CA GLU A 77 -9.27 -17.26 12.54
C GLU A 77 -8.38 -18.46 12.21
N ARG A 78 -7.73 -18.41 11.03
CA ARG A 78 -6.75 -19.43 10.61
C ARG A 78 -5.39 -19.31 11.29
N ARG A 79 -5.20 -18.29 12.13
CA ARG A 79 -3.91 -17.98 12.81
C ARG A 79 -2.76 -17.75 11.84
N GLU A 80 -3.04 -17.12 10.72
CA GLU A 80 -2.05 -16.73 9.71
C GLU A 80 -1.48 -15.35 10.06
N ASN A 81 -0.21 -15.12 9.69
CA ASN A 81 0.46 -13.84 9.88
C ASN A 81 0.47 -13.05 8.56
N VAL A 82 0.32 -11.74 8.67
CA VAL A 82 0.46 -10.81 7.55
C VAL A 82 1.67 -9.92 7.80
N ILE A 83 2.60 -9.88 6.84
CA ILE A 83 3.80 -9.04 6.90
C ILE A 83 3.72 -8.01 5.79
N ALA A 84 3.70 -6.72 6.16
CA ALA A 84 3.71 -5.61 5.22
C ALA A 84 5.14 -5.09 5.03
N LEU A 85 5.70 -5.30 3.83
CA LEU A 85 7.04 -4.85 3.45
C LEU A 85 6.96 -3.69 2.44
N GLY A 86 7.87 -2.75 2.55
CA GLY A 86 8.00 -1.64 1.61
C GLY A 86 8.72 -0.43 2.20
N PRO A 87 9.09 0.56 1.37
CA PRO A 87 9.73 1.80 1.80
C PRO A 87 8.89 2.59 2.81
N SER A 88 9.53 3.50 3.55
CA SER A 88 8.81 4.43 4.44
C SER A 88 7.82 5.28 3.65
N GLY A 89 6.70 5.67 4.28
CA GLY A 89 5.67 6.52 3.66
C GLY A 89 4.72 5.80 2.68
N THR A 90 4.84 4.50 2.44
CA THR A 90 3.98 3.74 1.50
C THR A 90 2.60 3.36 2.06
N GLY A 91 2.26 3.78 3.29
CA GLY A 91 0.94 3.55 3.89
C GLY A 91 0.79 2.21 4.62
N LYS A 92 1.88 1.49 4.94
CA LYS A 92 1.83 0.20 5.67
C LYS A 92 1.05 0.29 6.97
N THR A 93 1.36 1.28 7.80
CA THR A 93 0.67 1.54 9.07
C THR A 93 -0.82 1.83 8.87
N HIS A 94 -1.17 2.60 7.83
CA HIS A 94 -2.58 2.88 7.50
C HIS A 94 -3.35 1.61 7.14
N VAL A 95 -2.74 0.73 6.34
CA VAL A 95 -3.34 -0.56 6.00
C VAL A 95 -3.49 -1.43 7.26
N ALA A 96 -2.45 -1.52 8.10
CA ALA A 96 -2.50 -2.29 9.33
C ALA A 96 -3.60 -1.80 10.29
N LEU A 97 -3.72 -0.49 10.49
CA LEU A 97 -4.79 0.12 11.30
C LEU A 97 -6.18 -0.12 10.69
N GLY A 98 -6.30 -0.03 9.36
CA GLY A 98 -7.55 -0.35 8.64
C GLY A 98 -7.99 -1.81 8.85
N LEU A 99 -7.05 -2.76 8.80
CA LEU A 99 -7.30 -4.17 9.10
C LEU A 99 -7.67 -4.38 10.58
N GLY A 100 -7.00 -3.69 11.49
CA GLY A 100 -7.35 -3.68 12.91
C GLY A 100 -8.78 -3.18 13.14
N LEU A 101 -9.17 -2.09 12.49
CA LEU A 101 -10.54 -1.57 12.55
C LEU A 101 -11.56 -2.58 12.02
N ALA A 102 -11.27 -3.23 10.88
CA ALA A 102 -12.14 -4.26 10.32
C ALA A 102 -12.31 -5.45 11.28
N ALA A 103 -11.24 -5.85 11.98
CA ALA A 103 -11.30 -6.89 13.02
C ALA A 103 -12.15 -6.45 14.22
N CYS A 104 -11.97 -5.20 14.69
CA CYS A 104 -12.81 -4.64 15.77
C CYS A 104 -14.30 -4.62 15.39
N GLN A 105 -14.63 -4.25 14.15
CA GLN A 105 -16.01 -4.25 13.65
C GLN A 105 -16.65 -5.65 13.66
N LYS A 106 -15.83 -6.70 13.60
CA LYS A 106 -16.24 -8.10 13.75
C LYS A 106 -16.22 -8.61 15.20
N GLY A 107 -16.02 -7.72 16.18
CA GLY A 107 -15.99 -8.07 17.60
C GLY A 107 -14.70 -8.74 18.07
N MET A 108 -13.64 -8.69 17.28
CA MET A 108 -12.32 -9.23 17.67
C MET A 108 -11.56 -8.21 18.52
N THR A 109 -10.83 -8.71 19.53
CA THR A 109 -9.91 -7.88 20.34
C THR A 109 -8.64 -7.62 19.55
N VAL A 110 -8.27 -6.34 19.42
CA VAL A 110 -7.08 -5.90 18.68
C VAL A 110 -6.15 -5.15 19.64
N SER A 111 -4.86 -5.47 19.59
CA SER A 111 -3.80 -4.74 20.26
C SER A 111 -2.84 -4.15 19.22
N PHE A 112 -2.42 -2.90 19.45
CA PHE A 112 -1.44 -2.22 18.59
C PHE A 112 -0.26 -1.78 19.44
N THR A 113 0.95 -2.06 18.95
CA THR A 113 2.20 -1.61 19.60
C THR A 113 3.27 -1.36 18.53
N THR A 114 4.31 -0.61 18.89
CA THR A 114 5.53 -0.57 18.06
C THR A 114 6.49 -1.66 18.50
N ALA A 115 7.34 -2.12 17.60
CA ALA A 115 8.35 -3.13 17.96
C ALA A 115 9.27 -2.67 19.10
N ALA A 116 9.65 -1.38 19.11
CA ALA A 116 10.47 -0.81 20.17
C ALA A 116 9.76 -0.85 21.54
N ALA A 117 8.48 -0.44 21.59
CA ALA A 117 7.70 -0.48 22.81
C ALA A 117 7.53 -1.92 23.32
N LEU A 118 7.26 -2.86 22.41
CA LEU A 118 7.12 -4.27 22.75
C LEU A 118 8.40 -4.86 23.35
N VAL A 119 9.55 -4.59 22.73
CA VAL A 119 10.85 -5.06 23.23
C VAL A 119 11.15 -4.49 24.61
N ASN A 120 10.94 -3.19 24.82
CA ASN A 120 11.14 -2.56 26.13
C ASN A 120 10.23 -3.17 27.19
N GLU A 121 8.94 -3.36 26.90
CA GLU A 121 7.98 -3.99 27.83
C GLU A 121 8.42 -5.42 28.19
N LEU A 122 8.88 -6.19 27.22
CA LEU A 122 9.39 -7.55 27.46
C LEU A 122 10.67 -7.57 28.29
N MET A 123 11.59 -6.63 28.06
CA MET A 123 12.83 -6.52 28.85
C MET A 123 12.52 -6.15 30.30
N GLU A 124 11.69 -5.13 30.53
CA GLU A 124 11.25 -4.75 31.86
C GLU A 124 10.52 -5.89 32.59
N ALA A 125 9.60 -6.57 31.88
CA ALA A 125 8.87 -7.70 32.44
C ALA A 125 9.77 -8.88 32.77
N ARG A 126 10.87 -9.10 32.03
CA ARG A 126 11.88 -10.09 32.33
C ARG A 126 12.61 -9.76 33.62
N ASP A 127 13.09 -8.52 33.76
CA ASP A 127 13.87 -8.06 34.92
C ASP A 127 13.01 -8.07 36.20
N GLU A 128 11.71 -7.81 36.07
CA GLU A 128 10.74 -7.85 37.16
C GLU A 128 10.07 -9.24 37.34
N ARG A 129 10.50 -10.26 36.60
CA ARG A 129 9.94 -11.62 36.62
C ARG A 129 8.42 -11.68 36.31
N ARG A 130 7.92 -10.77 35.47
CA ARG A 130 6.50 -10.65 35.11
C ARG A 130 6.17 -11.08 33.67
N LEU A 131 7.08 -11.73 32.96
CA LEU A 131 6.92 -12.16 31.55
C LEU A 131 5.61 -12.92 31.32
N LEU A 132 5.25 -13.85 32.19
CA LEU A 132 4.01 -14.63 32.07
C LEU A 132 2.75 -13.74 32.10
N ARG A 133 2.79 -12.62 32.81
CA ARG A 133 1.67 -11.66 32.83
C ARG A 133 1.54 -10.94 31.51
N VAL A 134 2.64 -10.46 30.94
CA VAL A 134 2.68 -9.79 29.63
C VAL A 134 2.24 -10.76 28.53
N GLN A 135 2.75 -11.99 28.54
CA GLN A 135 2.31 -13.01 27.59
C GLN A 135 0.80 -13.28 27.66
N LYS A 136 0.24 -13.42 28.85
CA LYS A 136 -1.22 -13.60 29.03
C LYS A 136 -2.00 -12.39 28.51
N GLN A 137 -1.51 -11.19 28.73
CA GLN A 137 -2.14 -9.96 28.25
C GLN A 137 -2.15 -9.91 26.71
N MET A 138 -1.04 -10.26 26.06
CA MET A 138 -0.94 -10.34 24.60
C MET A 138 -1.80 -11.47 24.04
N ALA A 139 -1.87 -12.61 24.70
CA ALA A 139 -2.68 -13.75 24.30
C ALA A 139 -4.19 -13.47 24.31
N ASN A 140 -4.65 -12.43 25.01
CA ASN A 140 -6.05 -12.01 24.98
C ASN A 140 -6.44 -11.28 23.70
N ALA A 141 -5.48 -10.76 22.94
CA ALA A 141 -5.72 -10.14 21.66
C ALA A 141 -5.88 -11.22 20.58
N LYS A 142 -6.95 -11.11 19.79
CA LYS A 142 -7.14 -11.97 18.60
C LYS A 142 -6.22 -11.52 17.46
N LEU A 143 -5.93 -10.22 17.40
CA LEU A 143 -4.98 -9.62 16.46
C LEU A 143 -4.00 -8.73 17.21
N LEU A 144 -2.72 -9.01 17.05
CA LEU A 144 -1.63 -8.14 17.51
C LEU A 144 -1.00 -7.48 16.28
N ILE A 145 -1.00 -6.16 16.26
CA ILE A 145 -0.35 -5.34 15.22
C ILE A 145 0.95 -4.80 15.81
N ILE A 146 2.07 -5.13 15.17
CA ILE A 146 3.41 -4.65 15.54
C ILE A 146 3.92 -3.79 14.40
N ASP A 147 4.09 -2.50 14.66
CA ASP A 147 4.60 -1.54 13.67
C ASP A 147 6.10 -1.28 13.86
N GLU A 148 6.74 -0.74 12.84
CA GLU A 148 8.15 -0.31 12.85
C GLU A 148 9.16 -1.43 13.16
N LEU A 149 8.88 -2.66 12.74
CA LEU A 149 9.70 -3.83 13.06
C LEU A 149 11.17 -3.70 12.56
N GLY A 150 11.41 -2.97 11.48
CA GLY A 150 12.73 -2.78 10.88
C GLY A 150 13.62 -1.74 11.54
N PHE A 151 13.12 -0.99 12.53
CA PHE A 151 13.86 0.10 13.18
C PHE A 151 14.37 -0.25 14.59
N VAL A 152 14.10 -1.45 15.06
CA VAL A 152 14.59 -1.89 16.37
C VAL A 152 15.98 -2.47 16.20
N PRO A 153 17.04 -1.89 16.82
CA PRO A 153 18.31 -2.57 16.96
C PRO A 153 18.11 -3.76 17.92
N LEU A 154 17.78 -4.89 17.36
CA LEU A 154 17.67 -6.13 18.16
C LEU A 154 19.09 -6.49 18.66
N SER A 155 19.36 -6.21 19.94
CA SER A 155 20.48 -6.85 20.62
C SER A 155 20.26 -8.35 20.66
N LYS A 156 21.33 -9.15 20.79
CA LYS A 156 21.20 -10.62 20.88
C LYS A 156 20.15 -11.07 21.91
N THR A 157 19.98 -10.30 22.98
CA THR A 157 19.01 -10.54 24.06
C THR A 157 17.57 -10.08 23.73
N GLY A 158 17.37 -9.23 22.76
CA GLY A 158 16.02 -8.74 22.36
C GLY A 158 15.46 -9.52 21.16
N ALA A 159 16.24 -10.46 20.59
CA ALA A 159 15.83 -11.33 19.50
C ALA A 159 15.43 -12.74 19.96
N GLU A 160 15.76 -13.12 21.19
CA GLU A 160 15.35 -14.36 21.88
C GLU A 160 14.02 -14.15 22.62
#